data_7a43eb2a15dcdb2526c43a6694729140
#
_entry.id   7a43eb2a15dcdb2526c43a6694729140
#
_cell.length_a   1.000
_cell.length_b   1.000
_cell.length_c   1.000
_cell.angle_alpha   90.00
_cell.angle_beta   90.00
_cell.angle_gamma   90.00
#
_symmetry.space_group_name_H-M   'P 1'
#
loop_
_entity.id
_entity.type
_entity.pdbx_description
1 polymer ?
#
loop_
_entity_poly.entity_id
_entity_poly.type
_entity_poly.pdbx_seq_one_letter_code
_entity_poly.pdbx_strand_id
1 'polypeptide(L)'
;ATHEATLIERADGSLLMLMRNQHPSGKVAATVSTDGGETWGDVYFAREITEIFCQPNAVPWPTEDCPERVVFANASQMRPYRGRGVLRLSEDGGRTWIASRTFNPAHYVYQCMTVLPDGTLGLLWEREMQGLYFTRIPLEWIEAAKI
;
A
#
# COMPACT_ATOMS: atom_id res chain seq x y z
N ALA A 1 16.89 -4.14 8.99
CA ALA A 1 16.49 -2.77 9.34
C ALA A 1 15.22 -2.40 8.60
N THR A 2 14.32 -1.67 9.25
CA THR A 2 13.13 -1.05 8.67
C THR A 2 13.38 0.44 8.45
N HIS A 3 12.65 1.03 7.50
CA HIS A 3 12.76 2.43 7.10
C HIS A 3 11.39 3.10 7.12
N GLU A 4 11.01 3.82 6.03
CA GLU A 4 9.72 4.50 5.96
C GLU A 4 8.58 3.50 6.16
N ALA A 5 7.56 3.92 6.87
CA ALA A 5 6.39 3.11 7.15
C ALA A 5 5.10 3.86 6.82
N THR A 6 4.05 3.11 6.61
CA THR A 6 2.67 3.62 6.53
C THR A 6 1.83 2.96 7.61
N LEU A 7 0.88 3.71 8.15
CA LEU A 7 0.04 3.27 9.26
C LEU A 7 -1.43 3.30 8.84
N ILE A 8 -2.17 2.28 9.22
CA ILE A 8 -3.61 2.18 9.01
C ILE A 8 -4.25 1.88 10.35
N GLU A 9 -5.25 2.66 10.73
CA GLU A 9 -6.18 2.32 11.78
C GLU A 9 -7.33 1.48 11.18
N ARG A 10 -7.57 0.31 11.76
CA ARG A 10 -8.66 -0.60 11.40
C ARG A 10 -9.94 -0.25 12.14
N ALA A 11 -11.08 -0.75 11.70
CA ALA A 11 -12.36 -0.49 12.34
C ALA A 11 -12.44 -1.05 13.78
N ASP A 12 -11.64 -2.07 14.12
CA ASP A 12 -11.52 -2.60 15.47
C ASP A 12 -10.59 -1.76 16.39
N GLY A 13 -10.06 -0.63 15.88
CA GLY A 13 -9.12 0.24 16.60
C GLY A 13 -7.68 -0.25 16.60
N SER A 14 -7.39 -1.43 16.05
CA SER A 14 -6.00 -1.88 15.92
C SER A 14 -5.27 -1.09 14.84
N LEU A 15 -3.95 -0.93 15.01
CA LEU A 15 -3.08 -0.25 14.06
C LEU A 15 -2.26 -1.27 13.28
N LEU A 16 -2.32 -1.23 11.96
CA LEU A 16 -1.42 -1.97 11.07
C LEU A 16 -0.31 -1.05 10.59
N MET A 17 0.94 -1.43 10.81
CA MET A 17 2.11 -0.77 10.24
C MET A 17 2.71 -1.63 9.13
N LEU A 18 2.90 -1.04 7.95
CA LEU A 18 3.56 -1.66 6.80
C LEU A 18 4.87 -0.91 6.53
N MET A 19 6.00 -1.62 6.46
CA MET A 19 7.32 -1.03 6.54
C MET A 19 8.22 -1.42 5.38
N ARG A 20 8.87 -0.42 4.80
CA ARG A 20 10.04 -0.62 3.94
C ARG A 20 11.15 -1.32 4.70
N ASN A 21 11.80 -2.30 4.07
CA ASN A 21 12.88 -3.04 4.71
C ASN A 21 13.88 -3.62 3.70
N GLN A 22 14.98 -4.16 4.22
CA GLN A 22 16.04 -4.83 3.44
C GLN A 22 16.13 -6.32 3.76
N HIS A 23 15.05 -6.93 4.26
CA HIS A 23 15.07 -8.35 4.57
C HIS A 23 15.13 -9.21 3.30
N PRO A 24 15.91 -10.31 3.31
CA PRO A 24 16.09 -11.17 2.13
C PRO A 24 14.82 -11.81 1.58
N SER A 25 13.71 -11.81 2.34
CA SER A 25 12.42 -12.30 1.86
C SER A 25 11.91 -11.53 0.64
N GLY A 26 12.34 -10.28 0.42
CA GLY A 26 11.80 -9.39 -0.60
C GLY A 26 10.32 -9.11 -0.41
N LYS A 27 9.85 -9.07 0.84
CA LYS A 27 8.46 -8.83 1.21
C LYS A 27 8.34 -7.65 2.17
N VAL A 28 7.25 -6.90 2.07
CA VAL A 28 6.95 -5.80 3.00
C VAL A 28 6.81 -6.37 4.41
N ALA A 29 7.51 -5.75 5.36
CA ALA A 29 7.40 -6.09 6.76
C ALA A 29 6.15 -5.43 7.36
N ALA A 30 5.49 -6.13 8.26
CA ALA A 30 4.27 -5.67 8.90
C ALA A 30 4.26 -6.01 10.39
N THR A 31 3.57 -5.20 11.18
CA THR A 31 3.28 -5.46 12.60
C THR A 31 1.96 -4.80 12.99
N VAL A 32 1.38 -5.23 14.10
CA VAL A 32 0.08 -4.76 14.59
C VAL A 32 0.21 -4.30 16.03
N SER A 33 -0.43 -3.18 16.35
CA SER A 33 -0.68 -2.73 17.72
C SER A 33 -2.17 -2.82 18.03
N THR A 34 -2.50 -3.18 19.27
CA THR A 34 -3.89 -3.24 19.78
C THR A 34 -4.12 -2.28 20.94
N ASP A 35 -3.15 -1.42 21.23
CA ASP A 35 -3.15 -0.50 22.38
C ASP A 35 -2.82 0.96 21.96
N GLY A 36 -3.21 1.32 20.73
CA GLY A 36 -3.01 2.68 20.22
C GLY A 36 -1.56 3.02 19.85
N GLY A 37 -0.71 2.01 19.65
CA GLY A 37 0.68 2.18 19.24
C GLY A 37 1.69 2.19 20.41
N GLU A 38 1.23 1.96 21.66
CA GLU A 38 2.11 1.87 22.83
C GLU A 38 3.02 0.65 22.74
N THR A 39 2.47 -0.50 22.31
CA THR A 39 3.24 -1.72 22.05
C THR A 39 2.92 -2.31 20.68
N TRP A 40 3.86 -3.06 20.14
CA TRP A 40 3.76 -3.67 18.81
C TRP A 40 4.03 -5.17 18.89
N GLY A 41 3.23 -5.94 18.18
CA GLY A 41 3.39 -7.38 18.06
C GLY A 41 4.61 -7.80 17.23
N ASP A 42 4.77 -9.11 17.04
CA ASP A 42 5.84 -9.66 16.23
C ASP A 42 5.79 -9.17 14.79
N VAL A 43 6.95 -8.90 14.22
CA VAL A 43 7.07 -8.52 12.80
C VAL A 43 6.86 -9.76 11.93
N TYR A 44 5.98 -9.63 10.94
CA TYR A 44 5.77 -10.64 9.91
C TYR A 44 5.97 -10.04 8.50
N PHE A 45 5.97 -10.87 7.46
CA PHE A 45 6.17 -10.44 6.09
C PHE A 45 4.91 -10.71 5.25
N ALA A 46 4.35 -9.65 4.67
CA ALA A 46 3.16 -9.71 3.81
C ALA A 46 3.51 -10.45 2.51
N ARG A 47 3.09 -11.71 2.37
CA ARG A 47 3.52 -12.61 1.30
C ARG A 47 3.16 -12.11 -0.09
N GLU A 48 2.03 -11.41 -0.21
CA GLU A 48 1.49 -10.90 -1.47
C GLU A 48 2.19 -9.61 -1.93
N ILE A 49 2.93 -8.91 -1.03
CA ILE A 49 3.48 -7.60 -1.31
C ILE A 49 5.00 -7.69 -1.51
N THR A 50 5.43 -7.49 -2.76
CA THR A 50 6.86 -7.42 -3.09
C THR A 50 7.47 -6.14 -2.53
N GLU A 51 8.60 -6.29 -1.85
CA GLU A 51 9.44 -5.21 -1.34
C GLU A 51 10.70 -5.08 -2.20
N ILE A 52 11.01 -3.86 -2.63
CA ILE A 52 12.18 -3.55 -3.45
C ILE A 52 13.03 -2.43 -2.83
N PHE A 53 12.92 -2.23 -1.53
CA PHE A 53 13.54 -1.13 -0.82
C PHE A 53 13.05 0.25 -1.31
N CYS A 54 11.72 0.39 -1.37
CA CYS A 54 11.05 1.64 -1.74
C CYS A 54 9.92 1.96 -0.75
N GLN A 55 9.60 3.25 -0.60
CA GLN A 55 8.56 3.72 0.33
C GLN A 55 7.21 3.07 0.04
N PRO A 56 6.55 2.44 1.03
CA PRO A 56 5.17 2.00 0.93
C PRO A 56 4.21 3.14 1.26
N ASN A 57 3.00 3.07 0.74
CA ASN A 57 1.90 3.91 1.21
C ASN A 57 0.60 3.11 1.24
N ALA A 58 -0.19 3.30 2.27
CA ALA A 58 -1.52 2.70 2.40
C ALA A 58 -2.50 3.70 2.98
N VAL A 59 -3.75 3.62 2.55
CA VAL A 59 -4.84 4.43 3.11
C VAL A 59 -6.10 3.59 3.24
N PRO A 60 -6.94 3.86 4.26
CA PRO A 60 -8.30 3.33 4.28
C PRO A 60 -9.09 3.84 3.07
N TRP A 61 -9.88 2.96 2.47
CA TRP A 61 -10.81 3.28 1.39
C TRP A 61 -12.19 2.67 1.68
N PRO A 62 -12.80 3.04 2.82
CA PRO A 62 -14.05 2.43 3.25
C PRO A 62 -15.20 2.77 2.30
N THR A 63 -16.13 1.83 2.18
CA THR A 63 -17.44 2.03 1.58
C THR A 63 -18.49 1.54 2.56
N GLU A 64 -19.77 1.83 2.31
CA GLU A 64 -20.87 1.37 3.16
C GLU A 64 -20.86 -0.16 3.30
N ASP A 65 -20.61 -0.88 2.20
CA ASP A 65 -20.55 -2.34 2.18
C ASP A 65 -19.24 -2.94 2.70
N CYS A 66 -18.17 -2.15 2.80
CA CYS A 66 -16.85 -2.63 3.22
C CYS A 66 -16.07 -1.57 4.02
N PRO A 67 -16.34 -1.44 5.33
CA PRO A 67 -15.68 -0.45 6.20
C PRO A 67 -14.19 -0.75 6.45
N GLU A 68 -13.77 -2.00 6.30
CA GLU A 68 -12.38 -2.47 6.49
C GLU A 68 -11.51 -2.36 5.23
N ARG A 69 -12.02 -1.75 4.16
CA ARG A 69 -11.28 -1.68 2.90
C ARG A 69 -10.05 -0.77 3.03
N VAL A 70 -8.94 -1.27 2.50
CA VAL A 70 -7.64 -0.60 2.46
C VAL A 70 -7.04 -0.74 1.08
N VAL A 71 -6.42 0.31 0.58
CA VAL A 71 -5.57 0.27 -0.60
C VAL A 71 -4.12 0.50 -0.22
N PHE A 72 -3.23 -0.25 -0.84
CA PHE A 72 -1.78 -0.17 -0.68
C PHE A 72 -1.12 0.08 -2.03
N ALA A 73 -0.11 0.95 -2.05
CA ALA A 73 0.71 1.23 -3.22
C ALA A 73 2.18 1.10 -2.92
N ASN A 74 2.92 0.49 -3.82
CA ASN A 74 4.38 0.55 -3.83
C ASN A 74 4.96 0.29 -5.22
N ALA A 75 6.26 0.58 -5.38
CA ALA A 75 7.05 0.06 -6.49
C ALA A 75 7.31 -1.44 -6.29
N SER A 76 7.26 -2.22 -7.37
CA SER A 76 7.43 -3.69 -7.31
C SER A 76 8.52 -4.23 -8.23
N GLN A 77 9.33 -3.35 -8.84
CA GLN A 77 10.43 -3.69 -9.72
C GLN A 77 11.68 -2.87 -9.36
N MET A 78 12.82 -3.54 -9.16
CA MET A 78 14.09 -2.89 -8.87
C MET A 78 14.94 -2.66 -10.13
N ARG A 79 14.91 -3.55 -11.11
CA ARG A 79 15.77 -3.52 -12.29
C ARG A 79 14.97 -3.49 -13.58
N PRO A 80 15.42 -2.78 -14.63
CA PRO A 80 16.68 -2.00 -14.74
C PRO A 80 16.66 -0.69 -13.93
N TYR A 81 15.52 -0.29 -13.38
CA TYR A 81 15.29 0.87 -12.53
C TYR A 81 14.16 0.56 -11.54
N ARG A 82 14.05 1.36 -10.47
CA ARG A 82 12.89 1.29 -9.58
C ARG A 82 11.63 1.67 -10.35
N GLY A 83 10.62 0.82 -10.28
CA GLY A 83 9.43 1.07 -11.07
C GLY A 83 8.32 0.06 -10.82
N ARG A 84 7.40 -0.01 -11.78
CA ARG A 84 6.20 -0.82 -11.76
C ARG A 84 5.35 -0.50 -10.53
N GLY A 85 4.64 0.63 -10.60
CA GLY A 85 3.69 1.03 -9.57
C GLY A 85 2.49 0.08 -9.54
N VAL A 86 2.29 -0.57 -8.38
CA VAL A 86 1.22 -1.55 -8.17
C VAL A 86 0.32 -1.08 -7.04
N LEU A 87 -0.99 -1.09 -7.30
CA LEU A 87 -2.03 -0.98 -6.28
C LEU A 87 -2.50 -2.36 -5.86
N ARG A 88 -2.77 -2.52 -4.58
CA ARG A 88 -3.38 -3.73 -3.99
C ARG A 88 -4.56 -3.33 -3.13
N LEU A 89 -5.60 -4.17 -3.14
CA LEU A 89 -6.82 -3.96 -2.39
C LEU A 89 -6.98 -5.06 -1.34
N SER A 90 -7.31 -4.66 -0.14
CA SER A 90 -7.73 -5.51 0.97
C SER A 90 -9.15 -5.13 1.38
N GLU A 91 -9.95 -6.10 1.83
CA GLU A 91 -11.29 -5.89 2.39
C GLU A 91 -11.37 -6.30 3.87
N ASP A 92 -10.25 -6.62 4.49
CA ASP A 92 -10.14 -7.12 5.86
C ASP A 92 -9.09 -6.35 6.70
N GLY A 93 -8.95 -5.05 6.45
CA GLY A 93 -8.00 -4.20 7.18
C GLY A 93 -6.53 -4.51 6.88
N GLY A 94 -6.21 -5.02 5.69
CA GLY A 94 -4.85 -5.34 5.29
C GLY A 94 -4.33 -6.69 5.83
N ARG A 95 -5.22 -7.59 6.25
CA ARG A 95 -4.86 -8.96 6.64
C ARG A 95 -4.58 -9.82 5.42
N THR A 96 -5.43 -9.69 4.38
CA THR A 96 -5.24 -10.33 3.07
C THR A 96 -5.40 -9.32 1.93
N TRP A 97 -4.80 -9.60 0.78
CA TRP A 97 -4.80 -8.72 -0.40
C TRP A 97 -5.45 -9.44 -1.57
N ILE A 98 -6.69 -9.08 -1.86
CA ILE A 98 -7.59 -9.77 -2.79
C ILE A 98 -7.50 -9.29 -4.23
N ALA A 99 -6.88 -8.15 -4.47
CA ALA A 99 -6.65 -7.64 -5.82
C ALA A 99 -5.27 -6.99 -5.92
N SER A 100 -4.68 -7.10 -7.11
CA SER A 100 -3.38 -6.48 -7.41
C SER A 100 -3.38 -6.01 -8.87
N ARG A 101 -3.14 -4.72 -9.09
CA ARG A 101 -3.13 -4.15 -10.44
C ARG A 101 -2.00 -3.15 -10.64
N THR A 102 -1.26 -3.32 -11.73
CA THR A 102 -0.23 -2.36 -12.16
C THR A 102 -0.93 -1.16 -12.81
N PHE A 103 -0.74 0.04 -12.24
CA PHE A 103 -1.25 1.28 -12.83
C PHE A 103 -0.18 2.00 -13.66
N ASN A 104 1.10 1.80 -13.34
CA ASN A 104 2.22 2.32 -14.11
C ASN A 104 3.29 1.23 -14.29
N PRO A 105 3.55 0.76 -15.52
CA PRO A 105 4.54 -0.29 -15.77
C PRO A 105 5.98 0.22 -15.84
N ALA A 106 6.19 1.56 -15.86
CA ALA A 106 7.48 2.21 -16.04
C ALA A 106 8.05 2.72 -14.70
N HIS A 107 8.92 3.73 -14.74
CA HIS A 107 9.49 4.39 -13.56
C HIS A 107 8.41 4.82 -12.57
N TYR A 108 8.57 4.42 -11.32
CA TYR A 108 7.70 4.76 -10.21
C TYR A 108 8.47 4.51 -8.91
N VAL A 109 8.44 5.46 -8.00
CA VAL A 109 9.18 5.36 -6.73
C VAL A 109 8.32 5.73 -5.52
N TYR A 110 8.15 6.99 -5.22
CA TYR A 110 7.43 7.46 -4.06
C TYR A 110 6.02 7.90 -4.39
N GLN A 111 5.14 7.79 -3.42
CA GLN A 111 3.74 8.13 -3.57
C GLN A 111 3.11 8.62 -2.28
N CYS A 112 2.00 9.32 -2.44
CA CYS A 112 1.05 9.66 -1.39
C CYS A 112 -0.36 9.47 -1.94
N MET A 113 -1.22 8.88 -1.15
CA MET A 113 -2.61 8.62 -1.53
C MET A 113 -3.60 9.29 -0.60
N THR A 114 -4.77 9.57 -1.11
CA THR A 114 -5.95 9.98 -0.32
C THR A 114 -7.21 9.58 -1.06
N VAL A 115 -8.29 9.29 -0.32
CA VAL A 115 -9.62 9.15 -0.91
C VAL A 115 -10.20 10.54 -1.09
N LEU A 116 -10.62 10.85 -2.30
CA LEU A 116 -11.18 12.15 -2.66
C LEU A 116 -12.68 12.23 -2.29
N PRO A 117 -13.26 13.45 -2.19
CA PRO A 117 -14.66 13.62 -1.82
C PRO A 117 -15.66 12.93 -2.75
N ASP A 118 -15.28 12.64 -3.99
CA ASP A 118 -16.08 11.90 -4.96
C ASP A 118 -15.94 10.36 -4.87
N GLY A 119 -15.20 9.87 -3.85
CA GLY A 119 -14.97 8.45 -3.62
C GLY A 119 -13.85 7.84 -4.46
N THR A 120 -13.23 8.57 -5.37
CA THR A 120 -12.07 8.08 -6.13
C THR A 120 -10.78 8.17 -5.30
N LEU A 121 -9.79 7.34 -5.62
CA LEU A 121 -8.45 7.44 -5.05
C LEU A 121 -7.63 8.48 -5.80
N GLY A 122 -7.15 9.48 -5.07
CA GLY A 122 -6.13 10.42 -5.55
C GLY A 122 -4.74 9.85 -5.23
N LEU A 123 -3.93 9.67 -6.23
CA LEU A 123 -2.56 9.15 -6.14
C LEU A 123 -1.59 10.18 -6.70
N LEU A 124 -0.83 10.85 -5.82
CA LEU A 124 0.32 11.66 -6.20
C LEU A 124 1.55 10.77 -6.19
N TRP A 125 2.29 10.72 -7.27
CA TRP A 125 3.43 9.82 -7.39
C TRP A 125 4.59 10.44 -8.16
N GLU A 126 5.77 9.93 -7.86
CA GLU A 126 7.02 10.39 -8.43
C GLU A 126 7.50 9.42 -9.52
N ARG A 127 7.82 10.01 -10.68
CA ARG A 127 8.64 9.37 -11.69
C ARG A 127 10.05 9.90 -11.53
N GLU A 128 10.89 9.09 -10.88
CA GLU A 128 12.22 9.46 -10.41
C GLU A 128 12.97 10.35 -11.40
N MET A 129 13.41 11.53 -10.95
CA MET A 129 14.13 12.56 -11.72
C MET A 129 13.39 13.13 -12.95
N GLN A 130 12.10 12.85 -13.14
CA GLN A 130 11.32 13.31 -14.29
C GLN A 130 10.13 14.19 -13.92
N GLY A 131 9.57 14.03 -12.72
CA GLY A 131 8.48 14.86 -12.25
C GLY A 131 7.50 14.16 -11.31
N LEU A 132 6.55 14.96 -10.85
CA LEU A 132 5.40 14.51 -10.04
C LEU A 132 4.17 14.40 -10.94
N TYR A 133 3.41 13.35 -10.72
CA TYR A 133 2.19 13.04 -11.46
C TYR A 133 1.04 12.83 -10.50
N PHE A 134 -0.15 13.23 -10.92
CA PHE A 134 -1.37 12.97 -10.18
C PHE A 134 -2.30 12.09 -11.02
N THR A 135 -2.78 10.99 -10.42
CA THR A 135 -3.69 10.05 -11.08
C THR A 135 -4.92 9.88 -10.21
N ARG A 136 -6.10 9.92 -10.82
CA ARG A 136 -7.37 9.54 -10.17
C ARG A 136 -7.72 8.11 -10.58
N ILE A 137 -8.09 7.29 -9.60
CA ILE A 137 -8.38 5.88 -9.81
C ILE A 137 -9.75 5.59 -9.19
N PRO A 138 -10.74 5.21 -10.00
CA PRO A 138 -12.03 4.80 -9.49
C PRO A 138 -11.92 3.39 -8.86
N LEU A 139 -12.76 3.11 -7.85
CA LEU A 139 -12.70 1.86 -7.09
C LEU A 139 -12.89 0.63 -7.98
N GLU A 140 -13.84 0.68 -8.88
CA GLU A 140 -14.13 -0.42 -9.82
C GLU A 140 -12.93 -0.80 -10.69
N TRP A 141 -11.99 0.12 -10.90
CA TRP A 141 -10.79 -0.18 -11.66
C TRP A 141 -9.91 -1.21 -10.95
N ILE A 142 -9.72 -1.07 -9.63
CA ILE A 142 -8.92 -2.07 -8.87
C ILE A 142 -9.74 -3.31 -8.54
N GLU A 143 -11.05 -3.17 -8.28
CA GLU A 143 -11.94 -4.29 -8.01
C GLU A 143 -12.05 -5.26 -9.19
N ALA A 144 -11.96 -4.78 -10.42
CA ALA A 144 -11.94 -5.63 -11.62
C ALA A 144 -10.72 -6.58 -11.67
N ALA A 145 -9.76 -6.43 -10.76
CA ALA A 145 -8.58 -7.30 -10.64
C ALA A 145 -8.65 -8.23 -9.40
N LYS A 146 -9.83 -8.38 -8.78
CA LYS A 146 -10.05 -9.38 -7.71
C LYS A 146 -9.83 -10.79 -8.25
N ILE A 147 -9.18 -11.62 -7.43
CA ILE A 147 -8.85 -13.01 -7.73
C ILE A 147 -9.95 -13.92 -7.20
#